data_fec15a0e069f803383d606ce3f955552
#
_entry.id   fec15a0e069f803383d606ce3f955552
#
_cell.length_a   1.000
_cell.length_b   1.000
_cell.length_c   1.000
_cell.angle_alpha   90.00
_cell.angle_beta   90.00
_cell.angle_gamma   90.00
#
_symmetry.space_group_name_H-M   'P 1'
#
loop_
_entity.id
_entity.type
_entity.pdbx_description
1 polymer ?
#
loop_
_entity_poly.entity_id
_entity_poly.type
_entity_poly.pdbx_seq_one_letter_code
_entity_poly.pdbx_strand_id
1 'polypeptide(L)'
;MPVQYSEIQELLRSRADLHARLNLMPYNGTPEIKERGDKKYLYVRKRVAGKQTSTYVGAYTEELYNLLLRNARETREIRKSLRSIEKQLAEAGYSEDELSINVVNNIAFARANMKMNIYDQAVLEGVATSFPQTEEIIENGKVSGMTATDVQKILNLKHAWEFILDRDVVASRSDYYMLSHIARIVNEGFFAEGGRIRGVPVTIGGSSYVPPLPNELDVKDKIQEIAAKDDEPINISIKLCLYCMKTQIFLDGNKRASVIFANHYLISHGGGFLVIPEKEVPEFKRLLVKYYEGENIAVITAFMKERCWKTIKS
;
A
#
# COMPACT_ATOMS: atom_id res chain seq x y z
N MET A 1 -16.05 -26.59 -3.73
CA MET A 1 -16.41 -25.19 -3.88
C MET A 1 -15.65 -24.22 -2.94
N PRO A 2 -15.30 -24.48 -1.65
CA PRO A 2 -14.48 -23.54 -0.86
C PRO A 2 -13.08 -23.31 -1.43
N VAL A 3 -12.46 -24.31 -2.04
CA VAL A 3 -11.10 -24.23 -2.62
C VAL A 3 -11.06 -23.28 -3.82
N GLN A 4 -12.04 -23.37 -4.71
CA GLN A 4 -12.11 -22.54 -5.92
C GLN A 4 -12.27 -21.04 -5.62
N TYR A 5 -13.01 -20.68 -4.57
CA TYR A 5 -13.15 -19.29 -4.12
C TYR A 5 -11.82 -18.73 -3.57
N SER A 6 -11.09 -19.53 -2.79
CA SER A 6 -9.77 -19.14 -2.26
C SER A 6 -8.75 -18.93 -3.39
N GLU A 7 -8.74 -19.78 -4.42
CA GLU A 7 -7.86 -19.65 -5.58
C GLU A 7 -8.17 -18.40 -6.39
N ILE A 8 -9.45 -18.08 -6.64
CA ILE A 8 -9.85 -16.84 -7.31
C ILE A 8 -9.38 -15.62 -6.54
N GLN A 9 -9.56 -15.58 -5.21
CA GLN A 9 -9.11 -14.46 -4.38
C GLN A 9 -7.59 -14.28 -4.40
N GLU A 10 -6.82 -15.35 -4.50
CA GLU A 10 -5.37 -15.30 -4.64
C GLU A 10 -4.95 -14.75 -6.01
N LEU A 11 -5.62 -15.20 -7.09
CA LEU A 11 -5.40 -14.68 -8.44
C LEU A 11 -5.71 -13.19 -8.53
N LEU A 12 -6.82 -12.72 -7.93
CA LEU A 12 -7.21 -11.31 -7.92
C LEU A 12 -6.19 -10.45 -7.17
N ARG A 13 -5.74 -10.88 -5.98
CA ARG A 13 -4.67 -10.21 -5.24
C ARG A 13 -3.37 -10.15 -6.04
N SER A 14 -3.00 -11.25 -6.70
CA SER A 14 -1.81 -11.30 -7.55
C SER A 14 -1.93 -10.39 -8.76
N ARG A 15 -3.12 -10.31 -9.40
CA ARG A 15 -3.40 -9.39 -10.50
C ARG A 15 -3.22 -7.93 -10.07
N ALA A 16 -3.80 -7.56 -8.95
CA ALA A 16 -3.72 -6.21 -8.40
C ALA A 16 -2.28 -5.83 -7.98
N ASP A 17 -1.54 -6.74 -7.35
CA ASP A 17 -0.12 -6.54 -7.02
C ASP A 17 0.72 -6.27 -8.28
N LEU A 18 0.50 -7.03 -9.34
CA LEU A 18 1.21 -6.84 -10.61
C LEU A 18 0.83 -5.54 -11.31
N HIS A 19 -0.44 -5.11 -11.26
CA HIS A 19 -0.86 -3.80 -11.76
C HIS A 19 -0.21 -2.66 -10.96
N ALA A 20 -0.21 -2.75 -9.63
CA ALA A 20 0.46 -1.78 -8.78
C ALA A 20 1.96 -1.68 -9.09
N ARG A 21 2.65 -2.83 -9.28
CA ARG A 21 4.07 -2.86 -9.70
C ARG A 21 4.31 -2.16 -11.03
N LEU A 22 3.44 -2.35 -12.03
CA LEU A 22 3.54 -1.63 -13.30
C LEU A 22 3.43 -0.11 -13.13
N ASN A 23 2.57 0.35 -12.21
CA ASN A 23 2.39 1.77 -11.90
C ASN A 23 3.59 2.37 -11.13
N LEU A 24 4.38 1.53 -10.45
CA LEU A 24 5.61 1.95 -9.78
C LEU A 24 6.77 2.18 -10.75
N MET A 25 6.76 1.52 -11.92
CA MET A 25 7.89 1.57 -12.86
C MET A 25 7.93 2.89 -13.62
N PRO A 26 8.89 3.78 -13.34
CA PRO A 26 9.14 4.91 -14.19
C PRO A 26 9.65 4.41 -15.56
N TYR A 27 9.20 5.03 -16.62
CA TYR A 27 9.70 4.73 -17.99
C TYR A 27 9.47 3.27 -18.42
N ASN A 28 8.25 2.75 -18.23
CA ASN A 28 7.86 1.40 -18.62
C ASN A 28 7.64 1.26 -20.14
N GLY A 29 8.69 1.13 -20.91
CA GLY A 29 8.63 0.98 -22.37
C GLY A 29 9.92 0.42 -22.94
N THR A 30 10.10 0.56 -24.24
CA THR A 30 11.32 0.11 -24.93
C THR A 30 12.35 1.24 -24.94
N PRO A 31 13.56 1.05 -24.38
CA PRO A 31 14.63 2.03 -24.46
C PRO A 31 15.04 2.30 -25.91
N GLU A 32 15.28 3.57 -26.20
CA GLU A 32 15.73 4.04 -27.52
C GLU A 32 16.87 5.05 -27.32
N ILE A 33 17.97 4.90 -28.06
CA ILE A 33 19.08 5.86 -28.07
C ILE A 33 18.86 6.78 -29.26
N LYS A 34 18.89 8.09 -29.03
CA LYS A 34 18.88 9.11 -30.08
C LYS A 34 20.17 9.94 -30.04
N GLU A 35 20.78 10.11 -31.19
CA GLU A 35 22.01 10.92 -31.34
C GLU A 35 21.64 12.32 -31.82
N ARG A 36 22.28 13.33 -31.24
CA ARG A 36 22.22 14.74 -31.70
C ARG A 36 23.62 15.33 -31.65
N GLY A 37 24.26 15.45 -32.79
CA GLY A 37 25.69 15.74 -32.88
C GLY A 37 26.50 14.65 -32.21
N ASP A 38 27.48 15.01 -31.39
CA ASP A 38 28.33 14.07 -30.65
C ASP A 38 27.72 13.55 -29.33
N LYS A 39 26.45 13.89 -29.04
CA LYS A 39 25.78 13.51 -27.78
C LYS A 39 24.69 12.48 -28.01
N LYS A 40 24.65 11.49 -27.11
CA LYS A 40 23.64 10.47 -27.07
C LYS A 40 22.62 10.73 -25.94
N TYR A 41 21.35 10.47 -26.22
CA TYR A 41 20.26 10.71 -25.31
C TYR A 41 19.37 9.47 -25.23
N LEU A 42 18.83 9.19 -24.04
CA LEU A 42 17.92 8.08 -23.79
C LEU A 42 16.48 8.53 -23.85
N TYR A 43 15.69 7.77 -24.56
CA TYR A 43 14.24 7.89 -24.66
C TYR A 43 13.60 6.54 -24.32
N VAL A 44 12.36 6.57 -23.88
CA VAL A 44 11.53 5.38 -23.76
C VAL A 44 10.34 5.50 -24.69
N ARG A 45 10.21 4.51 -25.57
CA ARG A 45 9.13 4.39 -26.53
C ARG A 45 8.05 3.48 -25.99
N LYS A 46 6.80 3.96 -26.00
CA LYS A 46 5.62 3.16 -25.66
C LYS A 46 4.45 3.47 -26.57
N ARG A 47 3.47 2.56 -26.61
CA ARG A 47 2.21 2.77 -27.33
C ARG A 47 1.13 3.18 -26.33
N VAL A 48 0.54 4.36 -26.52
CA VAL A 48 -0.52 4.92 -25.67
C VAL A 48 -1.72 5.21 -26.58
N ALA A 49 -2.86 4.64 -26.28
CA ALA A 49 -4.09 4.80 -27.08
C ALA A 49 -3.87 4.56 -28.59
N GLY A 50 -3.11 3.51 -28.93
CA GLY A 50 -2.80 3.16 -30.33
C GLY A 50 -1.67 3.99 -30.99
N LYS A 51 -1.29 5.13 -30.41
CA LYS A 51 -0.21 6.00 -30.91
C LYS A 51 1.12 5.68 -30.26
N GLN A 52 2.19 5.71 -31.05
CA GLN A 52 3.55 5.56 -30.53
C GLN A 52 4.03 6.88 -29.96
N THR A 53 4.45 6.86 -28.71
CA THR A 53 5.05 8.01 -28.00
C THR A 53 6.50 7.70 -27.65
N SER A 54 7.35 8.73 -27.62
CA SER A 54 8.75 8.63 -27.22
C SER A 54 9.01 9.71 -26.17
N THR A 55 9.31 9.30 -24.94
CA THR A 55 9.53 10.20 -23.80
C THR A 55 11.02 10.31 -23.53
N TYR A 56 11.53 11.53 -23.42
CA TYR A 56 12.91 11.80 -23.03
C TYR A 56 13.14 11.39 -21.57
N VAL A 57 14.27 10.73 -21.31
CA VAL A 57 14.65 10.27 -19.96
C VAL A 57 15.88 11.04 -19.46
N GLY A 58 16.93 11.17 -20.27
CA GLY A 58 18.17 11.84 -19.87
C GLY A 58 19.28 11.69 -20.90
N ALA A 59 20.46 12.26 -20.58
CA ALA A 59 21.67 11.97 -21.32
C ALA A 59 22.04 10.48 -21.17
N TYR A 60 22.65 9.92 -22.20
CA TYR A 60 23.09 8.52 -22.17
C TYR A 60 24.16 8.33 -21.10
N THR A 61 23.90 7.39 -20.19
CA THR A 61 24.91 6.69 -19.39
C THR A 61 24.63 5.20 -19.47
N GLU A 62 25.65 4.39 -19.28
CA GLU A 62 25.51 2.94 -19.33
C GLU A 62 24.61 2.42 -18.19
N GLU A 63 24.75 3.02 -17.00
CA GLU A 63 23.92 2.70 -15.83
C GLU A 63 22.44 2.97 -16.08
N LEU A 64 22.13 4.15 -16.62
CA LEU A 64 20.75 4.54 -16.93
C LEU A 64 20.16 3.66 -18.04
N TYR A 65 20.95 3.35 -19.07
CA TYR A 65 20.52 2.44 -20.13
C TYR A 65 20.24 1.03 -19.62
N ASN A 66 21.13 0.50 -18.77
CA ASN A 66 20.95 -0.82 -18.14
C ASN A 66 19.75 -0.84 -17.18
N LEU A 67 19.46 0.25 -16.47
CA LEU A 67 18.25 0.39 -15.67
C LEU A 67 17.00 0.31 -16.55
N LEU A 68 16.95 1.05 -17.64
CA LEU A 68 15.82 1.02 -18.57
C LEU A 68 15.62 -0.35 -19.23
N LEU A 69 16.71 -1.07 -19.54
CA LEU A 69 16.63 -2.44 -20.04
C LEU A 69 16.05 -3.41 -18.99
N ARG A 70 16.43 -3.27 -17.73
CA ARG A 70 15.85 -4.07 -16.63
C ARG A 70 14.36 -3.79 -16.49
N ASN A 71 13.96 -2.52 -16.43
CA ASN A 71 12.55 -2.13 -16.35
C ASN A 71 11.73 -2.67 -17.53
N ALA A 72 12.29 -2.65 -18.74
CA ALA A 72 11.64 -3.20 -19.92
C ALA A 72 11.46 -4.73 -19.86
N ARG A 73 12.42 -5.46 -19.30
CA ARG A 73 12.32 -6.92 -19.08
C ARG A 73 11.26 -7.23 -18.02
N GLU A 74 11.34 -6.59 -16.87
CA GLU A 74 10.38 -6.75 -15.77
C GLU A 74 8.95 -6.42 -16.22
N THR A 75 8.76 -5.32 -16.97
CA THR A 75 7.46 -4.98 -17.56
C THR A 75 6.92 -6.10 -18.46
N ARG A 76 7.77 -6.78 -19.24
CA ARG A 76 7.35 -7.91 -20.09
C ARG A 76 6.92 -9.12 -19.25
N GLU A 77 7.69 -9.46 -18.23
CA GLU A 77 7.36 -10.58 -17.35
C GLU A 77 6.04 -10.32 -16.59
N ILE A 78 5.87 -9.12 -16.04
CA ILE A 78 4.62 -8.74 -15.39
C ILE A 78 3.42 -8.86 -16.36
N ARG A 79 3.54 -8.32 -17.57
CA ARG A 79 2.47 -8.41 -18.57
C ARG A 79 2.18 -9.86 -19.00
N LYS A 80 3.20 -10.72 -19.03
CA LYS A 80 3.03 -12.15 -19.29
C LYS A 80 2.27 -12.83 -18.16
N SER A 81 2.63 -12.54 -16.92
CA SER A 81 1.95 -13.05 -15.72
C SER A 81 0.50 -12.58 -15.66
N LEU A 82 0.23 -11.30 -15.92
CA LEU A 82 -1.13 -10.77 -15.99
C LEU A 82 -2.00 -11.51 -17.00
N ARG A 83 -1.52 -11.76 -18.22
CA ARG A 83 -2.27 -12.54 -19.23
C ARG A 83 -2.55 -13.96 -18.77
N SER A 84 -1.61 -14.59 -18.05
CA SER A 84 -1.82 -15.92 -17.48
C SER A 84 -2.91 -15.91 -16.41
N ILE A 85 -2.89 -14.92 -15.53
CA ILE A 85 -3.91 -14.75 -14.48
C ILE A 85 -5.28 -14.47 -15.10
N GLU A 86 -5.37 -13.57 -16.07
CA GLU A 86 -6.62 -13.26 -16.78
C GLU A 86 -7.23 -14.51 -17.41
N LYS A 87 -6.39 -15.36 -18.04
CA LYS A 87 -6.84 -16.62 -18.60
C LYS A 87 -7.38 -17.57 -17.52
N GLN A 88 -6.68 -17.73 -16.39
CA GLN A 88 -7.11 -18.57 -15.27
C GLN A 88 -8.42 -18.07 -14.63
N LEU A 89 -8.58 -16.75 -14.48
CA LEU A 89 -9.82 -16.15 -13.99
C LEU A 89 -10.98 -16.39 -14.93
N ALA A 90 -10.77 -16.28 -16.24
CA ALA A 90 -11.79 -16.57 -17.26
C ALA A 90 -12.18 -18.07 -17.26
N GLU A 91 -11.20 -18.98 -17.14
CA GLU A 91 -11.42 -20.43 -17.03
C GLU A 91 -12.18 -20.80 -15.74
N ALA A 92 -11.97 -20.03 -14.64
CA ALA A 92 -12.70 -20.18 -13.40
C ALA A 92 -14.10 -19.55 -13.40
N GLY A 93 -14.50 -18.93 -14.53
CA GLY A 93 -15.81 -18.28 -14.67
C GLY A 93 -15.96 -17.00 -13.83
N TYR A 94 -14.84 -16.35 -13.49
CA TYR A 94 -14.87 -15.10 -12.75
C TYR A 94 -15.47 -13.97 -13.59
N SER A 95 -16.41 -13.24 -13.01
CA SER A 95 -16.93 -11.97 -13.53
C SER A 95 -16.71 -10.88 -12.49
N GLU A 96 -16.39 -9.68 -12.95
CA GLU A 96 -16.19 -8.54 -12.04
C GLU A 96 -17.50 -8.14 -11.36
N ASP A 97 -17.46 -7.98 -10.03
CA ASP A 97 -18.59 -7.45 -9.26
C ASP A 97 -18.77 -5.95 -9.53
N GLU A 98 -20.01 -5.49 -9.59
CA GLU A 98 -20.31 -4.08 -9.64
C GLU A 98 -20.09 -3.42 -8.27
N LEU A 99 -19.14 -2.49 -8.22
CA LEU A 99 -18.92 -1.68 -7.02
C LEU A 99 -20.04 -0.63 -6.88
N SER A 100 -20.49 -0.40 -5.65
CA SER A 100 -21.43 0.69 -5.39
C SER A 100 -20.81 2.04 -5.75
N ILE A 101 -21.64 3.00 -6.14
CA ILE A 101 -21.16 4.36 -6.50
C ILE A 101 -20.39 5.03 -5.35
N ASN A 102 -20.76 4.75 -4.09
CA ASN A 102 -20.07 5.27 -2.93
C ASN A 102 -18.63 4.71 -2.85
N VAL A 103 -18.43 3.44 -3.11
CA VAL A 103 -17.10 2.82 -3.13
C VAL A 103 -16.27 3.38 -4.28
N VAL A 104 -16.83 3.49 -5.48
CA VAL A 104 -16.15 4.09 -6.65
C VAL A 104 -15.69 5.52 -6.35
N ASN A 105 -16.57 6.33 -5.76
CA ASN A 105 -16.24 7.71 -5.37
C ASN A 105 -15.14 7.75 -4.30
N ASN A 106 -15.14 6.82 -3.35
CA ASN A 106 -14.10 6.74 -2.31
C ASN A 106 -12.75 6.31 -2.88
N ILE A 107 -12.71 5.40 -3.84
CA ILE A 107 -11.48 5.06 -4.58
C ILE A 107 -10.93 6.32 -5.28
N ALA A 108 -11.77 7.06 -6.00
CA ALA A 108 -11.36 8.28 -6.69
C ALA A 108 -10.86 9.35 -5.70
N PHE A 109 -11.53 9.51 -4.57
CA PHE A 109 -11.15 10.44 -3.51
C PHE A 109 -9.80 10.06 -2.88
N ALA A 110 -9.59 8.79 -2.56
CA ALA A 110 -8.32 8.30 -2.03
C ALA A 110 -7.18 8.45 -3.04
N ARG A 111 -7.42 8.16 -4.34
CA ARG A 111 -6.44 8.38 -5.42
C ARG A 111 -6.03 9.84 -5.57
N ALA A 112 -6.99 10.75 -5.51
CA ALA A 112 -6.73 12.20 -5.59
C ALA A 112 -5.86 12.71 -4.43
N ASN A 113 -5.92 12.05 -3.26
CA ASN A 113 -5.16 12.41 -2.07
C ASN A 113 -3.93 11.50 -1.82
N MET A 114 -3.65 10.54 -2.69
CA MET A 114 -2.69 9.47 -2.43
C MET A 114 -1.28 9.98 -2.11
N LYS A 115 -0.80 11.00 -2.80
CA LYS A 115 0.54 11.57 -2.55
C LYS A 115 0.67 12.12 -1.13
N MET A 116 -0.34 12.89 -0.68
CA MET A 116 -0.37 13.43 0.68
C MET A 116 -0.50 12.31 1.71
N ASN A 117 -1.33 11.31 1.45
CA ASN A 117 -1.51 10.16 2.34
C ASN A 117 -0.20 9.36 2.51
N ILE A 118 0.56 9.18 1.43
CA ILE A 118 1.88 8.53 1.48
C ILE A 118 2.87 9.37 2.27
N TYR A 119 2.90 10.69 2.06
CA TYR A 119 3.75 11.61 2.80
C TYR A 119 3.46 11.55 4.30
N ASP A 120 2.21 11.77 4.71
CA ASP A 120 1.78 11.73 6.10
C ASP A 120 2.16 10.40 6.77
N GLN A 121 1.96 9.29 6.06
CA GLN A 121 2.29 7.96 6.58
C GLN A 121 3.80 7.71 6.64
N ALA A 122 4.59 8.25 5.73
CA ALA A 122 6.05 8.18 5.78
C ALA A 122 6.59 8.96 7.01
N VAL A 123 6.04 10.14 7.28
CA VAL A 123 6.39 10.93 8.48
C VAL A 123 5.99 10.20 9.77
N LEU A 124 4.83 9.55 9.80
CA LEU A 124 4.42 8.70 10.94
C LEU A 124 5.46 7.63 11.27
N GLU A 125 6.09 7.06 10.25
CA GLU A 125 7.16 6.04 10.37
C GLU A 125 8.54 6.62 10.63
N GLY A 126 8.66 7.93 10.77
CA GLY A 126 9.92 8.60 11.04
C GLY A 126 10.83 8.76 9.83
N VAL A 127 10.29 8.65 8.62
CA VAL A 127 11.02 8.96 7.40
C VAL A 127 11.28 10.47 7.36
N ALA A 128 12.56 10.86 7.26
CA ALA A 128 12.96 12.25 7.11
C ALA A 128 12.71 12.71 5.66
N THR A 129 11.52 13.22 5.39
CA THR A 129 11.10 13.67 4.06
C THR A 129 10.23 14.93 4.15
N SER A 130 10.12 15.63 3.04
CA SER A 130 9.13 16.70 2.84
C SER A 130 8.12 16.29 1.78
N PHE A 131 6.96 16.96 1.73
CA PHE A 131 5.96 16.67 0.71
C PHE A 131 6.53 16.77 -0.73
N PRO A 132 7.28 17.83 -1.12
CA PRO A 132 7.90 17.90 -2.45
C PRO A 132 8.87 16.74 -2.75
N GLN A 133 9.67 16.30 -1.77
CA GLN A 133 10.56 15.15 -1.97
C GLN A 133 9.78 13.85 -2.17
N THR A 134 8.74 13.63 -1.38
CA THR A 134 7.86 12.47 -1.52
C THR A 134 7.16 12.47 -2.88
N GLU A 135 6.64 13.61 -3.32
CA GLU A 135 6.01 13.77 -4.63
C GLU A 135 6.98 13.47 -5.77
N GLU A 136 8.21 13.99 -5.72
CA GLU A 136 9.25 13.75 -6.72
C GLU A 136 9.61 12.25 -6.83
N ILE A 137 9.68 11.54 -5.71
CA ILE A 137 9.91 10.09 -5.68
C ILE A 137 8.72 9.36 -6.34
N ILE A 138 7.49 9.72 -5.97
CA ILE A 138 6.28 9.07 -6.46
C ILE A 138 6.09 9.27 -7.97
N GLU A 139 6.34 10.48 -8.47
CA GLU A 139 6.10 10.82 -9.88
C GLU A 139 7.26 10.49 -10.80
N ASN A 140 8.46 10.84 -10.38
CA ASN A 140 9.64 10.87 -11.25
C ASN A 140 10.70 9.85 -10.88
N GLY A 141 10.59 9.18 -9.72
CA GLY A 141 11.61 8.27 -9.22
C GLY A 141 12.95 8.95 -8.90
N LYS A 142 12.96 10.28 -8.81
CA LYS A 142 14.17 11.04 -8.48
C LYS A 142 14.33 11.18 -6.99
N VAL A 143 15.57 11.08 -6.54
CA VAL A 143 15.93 11.11 -5.13
C VAL A 143 17.08 12.08 -4.93
N SER A 144 16.92 13.01 -3.99
CA SER A 144 18.01 13.86 -3.52
C SER A 144 17.97 13.96 -2.00
N GLY A 145 19.12 13.75 -1.35
CA GLY A 145 19.29 13.96 0.08
C GLY A 145 18.56 12.96 1.01
N MET A 146 18.11 11.82 0.49
CA MET A 146 17.44 10.77 1.27
C MET A 146 18.24 9.47 1.28
N THR A 147 18.03 8.64 2.32
CA THR A 147 18.61 7.30 2.36
C THR A 147 17.86 6.35 1.42
N ALA A 148 18.54 5.33 0.89
CA ALA A 148 17.91 4.29 0.08
C ALA A 148 16.75 3.59 0.84
N THR A 149 16.92 3.41 2.16
CA THR A 149 15.91 2.84 3.07
C THR A 149 14.65 3.69 3.11
N ASP A 150 14.76 5.01 3.23
CA ASP A 150 13.61 5.92 3.29
C ASP A 150 12.87 5.99 1.95
N VAL A 151 13.62 6.02 0.85
CA VAL A 151 13.05 5.92 -0.50
C VAL A 151 12.27 4.63 -0.67
N GLN A 152 12.86 3.50 -0.28
CA GLN A 152 12.18 2.19 -0.37
C GLN A 152 10.89 2.16 0.46
N LYS A 153 10.86 2.76 1.65
CA LYS A 153 9.64 2.87 2.47
C LYS A 153 8.54 3.64 1.74
N ILE A 154 8.87 4.77 1.10
CA ILE A 154 7.92 5.58 0.31
C ILE A 154 7.38 4.80 -0.88
N LEU A 155 8.25 4.09 -1.62
CA LEU A 155 7.84 3.27 -2.76
C LEU A 155 6.94 2.10 -2.32
N ASN A 156 7.24 1.46 -1.20
CA ASN A 156 6.41 0.40 -0.65
C ASN A 156 5.03 0.93 -0.19
N LEU A 157 4.97 2.13 0.39
CA LEU A 157 3.70 2.78 0.72
C LEU A 157 2.90 3.10 -0.54
N LYS A 158 3.54 3.63 -1.59
CA LYS A 158 2.88 3.84 -2.89
C LYS A 158 2.31 2.52 -3.43
N HIS A 159 3.11 1.45 -3.41
CA HIS A 159 2.68 0.13 -3.85
C HIS A 159 1.46 -0.36 -3.07
N ALA A 160 1.50 -0.25 -1.74
CA ALA A 160 0.39 -0.70 -0.89
C ALA A 160 -0.89 0.12 -1.12
N TRP A 161 -0.79 1.44 -1.32
CA TRP A 161 -1.94 2.28 -1.67
C TRP A 161 -2.51 1.95 -3.05
N GLU A 162 -1.66 1.78 -4.08
CA GLU A 162 -2.12 1.36 -5.41
C GLU A 162 -2.83 -0.01 -5.34
N PHE A 163 -2.29 -0.94 -4.55
CA PHE A 163 -2.85 -2.26 -4.36
C PHE A 163 -4.23 -2.22 -3.73
N ILE A 164 -4.43 -1.53 -2.60
CA ILE A 164 -5.74 -1.49 -1.93
C ILE A 164 -6.80 -0.68 -2.70
N LEU A 165 -6.38 0.17 -3.64
CA LEU A 165 -7.27 0.94 -4.51
C LEU A 165 -7.58 0.23 -5.83
N ASP A 166 -7.03 -0.97 -6.03
CA ASP A 166 -7.43 -1.83 -7.14
C ASP A 166 -8.88 -2.31 -6.93
N ARG A 167 -9.63 -2.36 -8.01
CA ARG A 167 -11.06 -2.65 -7.96
C ARG A 167 -11.37 -4.03 -7.38
N ASP A 168 -10.58 -5.03 -7.74
CA ASP A 168 -10.77 -6.40 -7.25
C ASP A 168 -10.40 -6.53 -5.78
N VAL A 169 -9.36 -5.80 -5.35
CA VAL A 169 -8.91 -5.80 -3.96
C VAL A 169 -9.94 -5.12 -3.08
N VAL A 170 -10.48 -3.97 -3.48
CA VAL A 170 -11.54 -3.28 -2.73
C VAL A 170 -12.77 -4.15 -2.54
N ALA A 171 -13.14 -4.97 -3.54
CA ALA A 171 -14.27 -5.89 -3.44
C ALA A 171 -14.01 -7.10 -2.53
N SER A 172 -12.76 -7.36 -2.18
CA SER A 172 -12.38 -8.51 -1.35
C SER A 172 -12.57 -8.25 0.15
N ARG A 173 -12.55 -9.34 0.97
CA ARG A 173 -12.71 -9.22 2.42
C ARG A 173 -11.47 -8.59 3.08
N SER A 174 -11.71 -7.73 4.07
CA SER A 174 -10.67 -7.24 4.98
C SER A 174 -10.40 -8.29 6.07
N ASP A 175 -9.62 -9.28 5.75
CA ASP A 175 -9.25 -10.39 6.62
C ASP A 175 -7.74 -10.43 6.94
N TYR A 176 -7.31 -11.43 7.70
CA TYR A 176 -5.90 -11.64 8.01
C TYR A 176 -5.03 -11.82 6.76
N TYR A 177 -5.52 -12.48 5.71
CA TYR A 177 -4.75 -12.72 4.49
C TYR A 177 -4.52 -11.42 3.72
N MET A 178 -5.51 -10.50 3.73
CA MET A 178 -5.36 -9.16 3.20
C MET A 178 -4.31 -8.38 4.00
N LEU A 179 -4.38 -8.39 5.32
CA LEU A 179 -3.40 -7.73 6.20
C LEU A 179 -1.98 -8.29 5.98
N SER A 180 -1.84 -9.62 5.90
CA SER A 180 -0.56 -10.30 5.63
C SER A 180 0.03 -9.90 4.27
N HIS A 181 -0.80 -9.81 3.23
CA HIS A 181 -0.35 -9.35 1.91
C HIS A 181 0.11 -7.89 1.92
N ILE A 182 -0.65 -7.00 2.57
CA ILE A 182 -0.25 -5.59 2.76
C ILE A 182 1.07 -5.51 3.53
N ALA A 183 1.23 -6.30 4.61
CA ALA A 183 2.47 -6.33 5.39
C ALA A 183 3.67 -6.81 4.56
N ARG A 184 3.48 -7.76 3.65
CA ARG A 184 4.49 -8.19 2.68
C ARG A 184 4.92 -7.04 1.78
N ILE A 185 3.97 -6.28 1.22
CA ILE A 185 4.25 -5.13 0.35
C ILE A 185 5.03 -4.05 1.11
N VAL A 186 4.57 -3.62 2.28
CA VAL A 186 5.22 -2.53 3.03
C VAL A 186 6.61 -2.90 3.56
N ASN A 187 6.94 -4.19 3.60
CA ASN A 187 8.24 -4.72 4.02
C ASN A 187 9.10 -5.21 2.86
N GLU A 188 8.69 -5.00 1.61
CA GLU A 188 9.46 -5.44 0.44
C GLU A 188 10.86 -4.77 0.42
N GLY A 189 11.87 -5.58 0.21
CA GLY A 189 13.27 -5.14 0.25
C GLY A 189 13.90 -5.06 1.65
N PHE A 190 13.09 -5.21 2.73
CA PHE A 190 13.58 -5.22 4.11
C PHE A 190 13.59 -6.62 4.73
N PHE A 191 12.55 -7.40 4.49
CA PHE A 191 12.38 -8.74 5.04
C PHE A 191 11.83 -9.69 3.98
N ALA A 192 12.46 -10.85 3.83
CA ALA A 192 12.02 -11.87 2.87
C ALA A 192 10.59 -12.40 3.17
N GLU A 193 10.21 -12.43 4.46
CA GLU A 193 8.92 -12.92 4.93
C GLU A 193 8.11 -11.79 5.61
N GLY A 194 8.09 -10.61 5.03
CA GLY A 194 7.51 -9.40 5.64
C GLY A 194 6.04 -9.49 6.05
N GLY A 195 5.26 -10.41 5.46
CA GLY A 195 3.85 -10.66 5.79
C GLY A 195 3.62 -11.86 6.69
N ARG A 196 4.67 -12.55 7.15
CA ARG A 196 4.54 -13.69 8.06
C ARG A 196 4.39 -13.23 9.50
N ILE A 197 3.52 -13.92 10.26
CA ILE A 197 3.39 -13.70 11.70
C ILE A 197 4.74 -13.92 12.40
N ARG A 198 5.10 -13.04 13.33
CA ARG A 198 6.36 -13.16 14.03
C ARG A 198 6.39 -14.33 15.01
N GLY A 199 7.51 -15.01 15.05
CA GLY A 199 7.80 -16.08 16.01
C GLY A 199 8.77 -15.68 17.13
N VAL A 200 9.09 -14.37 17.26
CA VAL A 200 10.04 -13.84 18.25
C VAL A 200 9.46 -12.65 19.00
N PRO A 201 9.86 -12.43 20.28
CA PRO A 201 9.47 -11.23 21.01
C PRO A 201 9.95 -9.95 20.32
N VAL A 202 9.18 -8.88 20.47
CA VAL A 202 9.55 -7.53 20.02
C VAL A 202 9.26 -6.53 21.13
N THR A 203 9.94 -5.37 21.10
CA THR A 203 9.68 -4.23 21.96
C THR A 203 9.12 -3.08 21.14
N ILE A 204 8.33 -2.21 21.76
CA ILE A 204 7.82 -1.00 21.14
C ILE A 204 8.61 0.18 21.68
N GLY A 205 9.31 0.89 20.80
CA GLY A 205 10.05 2.09 21.19
C GLY A 205 9.15 3.14 21.86
N GLY A 206 9.57 3.63 23.02
CA GLY A 206 8.84 4.64 23.79
C GLY A 206 7.66 4.12 24.63
N SER A 207 7.48 2.79 24.75
CA SER A 207 6.45 2.19 25.61
C SER A 207 7.04 1.09 26.49
N SER A 208 6.49 0.95 27.70
CA SER A 208 6.76 -0.16 28.62
C SER A 208 5.99 -1.45 28.23
N TYR A 209 5.01 -1.34 27.33
CA TYR A 209 4.22 -2.48 26.90
C TYR A 209 5.04 -3.43 26.03
N VAL A 210 5.07 -4.70 26.43
CA VAL A 210 5.69 -5.80 25.66
C VAL A 210 4.57 -6.65 25.08
N PRO A 211 4.36 -6.60 23.75
CA PRO A 211 3.30 -7.38 23.12
C PRO A 211 3.60 -8.89 23.18
N PRO A 212 2.64 -9.72 23.63
CA PRO A 212 2.81 -11.16 23.66
C PRO A 212 3.05 -11.72 22.26
N LEU A 213 3.62 -12.93 22.15
CA LEU A 213 3.72 -13.62 20.87
C LEU A 213 2.33 -13.84 20.29
N PRO A 214 2.06 -13.37 19.07
CA PRO A 214 0.76 -13.54 18.46
C PRO A 214 0.54 -15.00 18.02
N ASN A 215 -0.65 -15.52 18.24
CA ASN A 215 -1.13 -16.77 17.65
C ASN A 215 -1.91 -16.45 16.36
N GLU A 216 -1.68 -17.21 15.31
CA GLU A 216 -2.31 -16.92 14.00
C GLU A 216 -3.83 -17.10 14.02
N LEU A 217 -4.33 -18.13 14.70
CA LEU A 217 -5.78 -18.37 14.82
C LEU A 217 -6.45 -17.25 15.62
N ASP A 218 -5.88 -16.88 16.76
CA ASP A 218 -6.41 -15.79 17.59
C ASP A 218 -6.45 -14.46 16.83
N VAL A 219 -5.42 -14.19 16.02
CA VAL A 219 -5.37 -12.97 15.18
C VAL A 219 -6.44 -13.00 14.09
N LYS A 220 -6.63 -14.15 13.42
CA LYS A 220 -7.67 -14.33 12.41
C LYS A 220 -9.06 -14.12 13.00
N ASP A 221 -9.34 -14.79 14.10
CA ASP A 221 -10.63 -14.73 14.79
C ASP A 221 -10.92 -13.31 15.28
N LYS A 222 -9.92 -12.62 15.83
CA LYS A 222 -10.09 -11.25 16.33
C LYS A 222 -10.31 -10.23 15.23
N ILE A 223 -9.61 -10.34 14.11
CA ILE A 223 -9.85 -9.47 12.94
C ILE A 223 -11.27 -9.69 12.43
N GLN A 224 -11.70 -10.93 12.30
CA GLN A 224 -13.06 -11.27 11.85
C GLN A 224 -14.12 -10.77 12.85
N GLU A 225 -13.92 -10.95 14.16
CA GLU A 225 -14.81 -10.44 15.22
C GLU A 225 -14.97 -8.91 15.12
N ILE A 226 -13.86 -8.17 14.91
CA ILE A 226 -13.92 -6.72 14.83
C ILE A 226 -14.63 -6.29 13.53
N ALA A 227 -14.31 -6.92 12.41
CA ALA A 227 -14.87 -6.57 11.09
C ALA A 227 -16.37 -6.91 10.95
N ALA A 228 -16.87 -7.89 11.73
CA ALA A 228 -18.26 -8.33 11.71
C ALA A 228 -19.18 -7.53 12.65
N LYS A 229 -18.66 -6.57 13.43
CA LYS A 229 -19.49 -5.79 14.36
C LYS A 229 -20.45 -4.88 13.59
N ASP A 230 -21.64 -4.76 14.13
CA ASP A 230 -22.63 -3.77 13.68
C ASP A 230 -22.26 -2.40 14.29
N ASP A 231 -21.46 -1.64 13.57
CA ASP A 231 -20.94 -0.32 13.98
C ASP A 231 -20.62 0.52 12.74
N GLU A 232 -20.46 1.82 12.88
CA GLU A 232 -20.04 2.68 11.79
C GLU A 232 -18.70 2.22 11.19
N PRO A 233 -18.53 2.20 9.86
CA PRO A 233 -17.29 1.74 9.22
C PRO A 233 -16.02 2.42 9.76
N ILE A 234 -16.10 3.69 10.14
CA ILE A 234 -14.95 4.39 10.73
C ILE A 234 -14.57 3.84 12.10
N ASN A 235 -15.53 3.46 12.94
CA ASN A 235 -15.25 2.87 14.25
C ASN A 235 -14.57 1.51 14.11
N ILE A 236 -15.05 0.70 13.18
CA ILE A 236 -14.46 -0.62 12.86
C ILE A 236 -13.06 -0.45 12.30
N SER A 237 -12.86 0.46 11.34
CA SER A 237 -11.57 0.76 10.74
C SER A 237 -10.53 1.19 11.79
N ILE A 238 -10.89 2.10 12.71
CA ILE A 238 -10.02 2.52 13.80
C ILE A 238 -9.71 1.35 14.75
N LYS A 239 -10.69 0.53 15.11
CA LYS A 239 -10.49 -0.65 15.96
C LYS A 239 -9.55 -1.67 15.31
N LEU A 240 -9.69 -1.94 14.01
CA LEU A 240 -8.78 -2.79 13.24
C LEU A 240 -7.35 -2.22 13.25
N CYS A 241 -7.20 -0.92 12.96
CA CYS A 241 -5.92 -0.22 12.97
C CYS A 241 -5.20 -0.38 14.31
N LEU A 242 -5.89 -0.01 15.40
CA LEU A 242 -5.33 -0.02 16.76
C LEU A 242 -5.06 -1.43 17.26
N TYR A 243 -5.91 -2.40 16.97
CA TYR A 243 -5.68 -3.81 17.28
C TYR A 243 -4.40 -4.32 16.64
N CYS A 244 -4.24 -4.13 15.32
CA CYS A 244 -3.06 -4.58 14.60
C CYS A 244 -1.78 -3.88 15.09
N MET A 245 -1.84 -2.58 15.39
CA MET A 245 -0.72 -1.83 15.95
C MET A 245 -0.32 -2.35 17.34
N LYS A 246 -1.28 -2.64 18.22
CA LYS A 246 -1.00 -3.12 19.59
C LYS A 246 -0.48 -4.54 19.61
N THR A 247 -1.05 -5.41 18.78
CA THR A 247 -0.68 -6.84 18.73
C THR A 247 0.73 -7.04 18.15
N GLN A 248 1.24 -6.10 17.34
CA GLN A 248 2.56 -6.23 16.69
C GLN A 248 2.68 -7.60 16.00
N ILE A 249 1.78 -7.85 15.03
CA ILE A 249 1.59 -9.16 14.40
C ILE A 249 2.83 -9.60 13.64
N PHE A 250 3.52 -8.67 13.00
CA PHE A 250 4.69 -8.91 12.16
C PHE A 250 5.97 -8.45 12.84
N LEU A 251 7.12 -8.88 12.30
CA LEU A 251 8.43 -8.50 12.84
C LEU A 251 8.67 -6.97 12.70
N ASP A 252 8.24 -6.37 11.58
CA ASP A 252 8.31 -4.93 11.33
C ASP A 252 7.13 -4.48 10.44
N GLY A 253 7.01 -3.15 10.25
CA GLY A 253 5.99 -2.55 9.38
C GLY A 253 4.57 -2.58 9.94
N ASN A 254 4.38 -2.94 11.22
CA ASN A 254 3.05 -3.08 11.82
C ASN A 254 2.20 -1.80 11.70
N LYS A 255 2.74 -0.60 11.99
CA LYS A 255 1.99 0.65 11.85
C LYS A 255 1.62 0.92 10.37
N ARG A 256 2.58 0.74 9.45
CA ARG A 256 2.36 0.91 8.01
C ARG A 256 1.24 0.00 7.52
N ALA A 257 1.36 -1.29 7.79
CA ALA A 257 0.36 -2.28 7.40
C ALA A 257 -1.01 -2.01 8.04
N SER A 258 -1.06 -1.64 9.32
CA SER A 258 -2.31 -1.38 10.05
C SER A 258 -3.11 -0.21 9.46
N VAL A 259 -2.42 0.90 9.11
CA VAL A 259 -3.09 2.07 8.48
C VAL A 259 -3.62 1.70 7.09
N ILE A 260 -2.84 1.03 6.26
CA ILE A 260 -3.27 0.61 4.92
C ILE A 260 -4.43 -0.40 5.01
N PHE A 261 -4.36 -1.38 5.92
CA PHE A 261 -5.41 -2.36 6.12
C PHE A 261 -6.73 -1.72 6.62
N ALA A 262 -6.65 -0.78 7.55
CA ALA A 262 -7.79 -0.01 8.01
C ALA A 262 -8.43 0.80 6.87
N ASN A 263 -7.62 1.32 5.96
CA ASN A 263 -8.10 2.03 4.77
C ASN A 263 -8.75 1.08 3.75
N HIS A 264 -8.23 -0.13 3.55
CA HIS A 264 -8.90 -1.13 2.74
C HIS A 264 -10.33 -1.36 3.23
N TYR A 265 -10.52 -1.60 4.54
CA TYR A 265 -11.84 -1.75 5.14
C TYR A 265 -12.72 -0.50 4.94
N LEU A 266 -12.21 0.68 5.25
CA LEU A 266 -12.99 1.92 5.25
C LEU A 266 -13.42 2.32 3.84
N ILE A 267 -12.54 2.19 2.84
CA ILE A 267 -12.82 2.52 1.44
C ILE A 267 -13.81 1.52 0.85
N SER A 268 -13.68 0.22 1.14
CA SER A 268 -14.62 -0.81 0.68
C SER A 268 -16.05 -0.63 1.21
N HIS A 269 -16.22 0.11 2.30
CA HIS A 269 -17.52 0.46 2.88
C HIS A 269 -17.97 1.90 2.55
N GLY A 270 -17.29 2.59 1.65
CA GLY A 270 -17.65 3.95 1.25
C GLY A 270 -17.44 5.00 2.34
N GLY A 271 -16.63 4.71 3.36
CA GLY A 271 -16.48 5.52 4.57
C GLY A 271 -15.38 6.60 4.52
N GLY A 272 -14.80 6.90 3.36
CA GLY A 272 -13.67 7.82 3.27
C GLY A 272 -12.32 7.12 3.47
N PHE A 273 -11.35 7.82 4.05
CA PHE A 273 -10.05 7.25 4.40
C PHE A 273 -9.51 7.81 5.72
N LEU A 274 -8.59 7.06 6.32
CA LEU A 274 -7.97 7.32 7.62
C LEU A 274 -6.46 7.49 7.46
N VAL A 275 -5.94 8.69 7.71
CA VAL A 275 -4.51 9.00 7.65
C VAL A 275 -4.16 9.94 8.80
N ILE A 276 -3.06 9.70 9.47
CA ILE A 276 -2.55 10.57 10.54
C ILE A 276 -1.77 11.73 9.90
N PRO A 277 -2.29 12.96 9.85
CA PRO A 277 -1.59 14.10 9.27
C PRO A 277 -0.27 14.36 9.98
N GLU A 278 0.77 14.82 9.26
CA GLU A 278 2.09 15.14 9.83
C GLU A 278 2.00 15.92 11.14
N LYS A 279 1.21 17.01 11.16
CA LYS A 279 1.04 17.88 12.34
C LYS A 279 0.42 17.17 13.55
N GLU A 280 -0.31 16.08 13.34
CA GLU A 280 -0.98 15.31 14.39
C GLU A 280 -0.12 14.11 14.86
N VAL A 281 1.00 13.81 14.20
CA VAL A 281 1.88 12.67 14.53
C VAL A 281 2.39 12.69 15.97
N PRO A 282 2.85 13.82 16.54
CA PRO A 282 3.31 13.84 17.93
C PRO A 282 2.21 13.44 18.93
N GLU A 283 1.02 14.00 18.78
CA GLU A 283 -0.12 13.71 19.65
C GLU A 283 -0.64 12.28 19.46
N PHE A 284 -0.74 11.82 18.20
CA PHE A 284 -1.09 10.43 17.92
C PHE A 284 -0.13 9.44 18.60
N LYS A 285 1.19 9.67 18.48
CA LYS A 285 2.20 8.79 19.12
C LYS A 285 2.05 8.77 20.64
N ARG A 286 1.80 9.93 21.25
CA ARG A 286 1.56 10.06 22.70
C ARG A 286 0.34 9.24 23.14
N LEU A 287 -0.78 9.37 22.43
CA LEU A 287 -2.02 8.63 22.71
C LEU A 287 -1.87 7.13 22.42
N LEU A 288 -1.13 6.77 21.38
CA LEU A 288 -0.88 5.38 21.03
C LEU A 288 -0.08 4.63 22.10
N VAL A 289 0.96 5.28 22.67
CA VAL A 289 1.73 4.72 23.80
C VAL A 289 0.82 4.49 25.00
N LYS A 290 0.02 5.47 25.38
CA LYS A 290 -0.94 5.34 26.49
C LYS A 290 -1.95 4.21 26.27
N TYR A 291 -2.46 4.08 25.04
CA TYR A 291 -3.32 2.95 24.67
C TYR A 291 -2.60 1.60 24.78
N TYR A 292 -1.34 1.51 24.39
CA TYR A 292 -0.54 0.29 24.56
C TYR A 292 -0.41 -0.06 26.05
N GLU A 293 -0.21 0.91 26.91
CA GLU A 293 -0.03 0.77 28.36
C GLU A 293 -1.34 0.62 29.15
N GLY A 294 -2.47 0.51 28.48
CA GLY A 294 -3.75 0.15 29.09
C GLY A 294 -4.76 1.28 29.22
N GLU A 295 -4.48 2.49 28.72
CA GLU A 295 -5.48 3.56 28.68
C GLU A 295 -6.67 3.17 27.77
N ASN A 296 -7.84 3.69 28.08
CA ASN A 296 -9.07 3.39 27.36
C ASN A 296 -8.95 3.75 25.87
N ILE A 297 -9.28 2.80 25.00
CA ILE A 297 -9.29 2.96 23.54
C ILE A 297 -10.16 4.15 23.07
N ALA A 298 -11.17 4.54 23.84
CA ALA A 298 -12.08 5.61 23.48
C ALA A 298 -11.37 6.96 23.25
N VAL A 299 -10.30 7.24 24.00
CA VAL A 299 -9.56 8.50 23.92
C VAL A 299 -8.86 8.62 22.55
N ILE A 300 -8.08 7.62 22.16
CA ILE A 300 -7.39 7.62 20.88
C ILE A 300 -8.39 7.46 19.70
N THR A 301 -9.49 6.74 19.89
CA THR A 301 -10.56 6.63 18.87
C THR A 301 -11.20 7.98 18.59
N ALA A 302 -11.56 8.75 19.62
CA ALA A 302 -12.12 10.08 19.45
C ALA A 302 -11.17 11.01 18.70
N PHE A 303 -9.89 11.02 19.08
CA PHE A 303 -8.85 11.76 18.37
C PHE A 303 -8.74 11.38 16.90
N MET A 304 -8.70 10.08 16.60
CA MET A 304 -8.58 9.60 15.22
C MET A 304 -9.82 9.95 14.38
N LYS A 305 -11.03 9.88 14.94
CA LYS A 305 -12.26 10.32 14.25
C LYS A 305 -12.23 11.82 13.94
N GLU A 306 -11.79 12.64 14.88
CA GLU A 306 -11.82 14.10 14.73
C GLU A 306 -10.70 14.61 13.81
N ARG A 307 -9.48 14.05 13.92
CA ARG A 307 -8.26 14.62 13.32
C ARG A 307 -7.72 13.84 12.12
N CYS A 308 -8.01 12.53 12.03
CA CYS A 308 -7.37 11.65 11.05
C CYS A 308 -8.33 11.13 9.98
N TRP A 309 -9.64 11.22 10.19
CA TRP A 309 -10.64 10.75 9.25
C TRP A 309 -11.02 11.82 8.23
N LYS A 310 -11.03 11.43 6.94
CA LYS A 310 -11.45 12.29 5.83
C LYS A 310 -12.53 11.61 5.02
N THR A 311 -13.61 12.34 4.74
CA THR A 311 -14.74 11.87 3.93
C THR A 311 -14.99 12.80 2.77
N ILE A 312 -15.68 12.30 1.76
CA ILE A 312 -16.29 13.14 0.75
C ILE A 312 -17.44 13.89 1.45
N LYS A 313 -17.27 15.21 1.62
CA LYS A 313 -18.38 16.03 2.12
C LYS A 313 -19.47 16.03 1.07
N SER A 314 -20.63 15.50 1.44
CA SER A 314 -21.86 15.59 0.66
C SER A 314 -22.34 17.04 0.58
#